data_e62fe48c401146b30834a0a5573f9393
#
_entry.id   e62fe48c401146b30834a0a5573f9393
#
_cell.length_a   1.000
_cell.length_b   1.000
_cell.length_c   1.000
_cell.angle_alpha   90.00
_cell.angle_beta   90.00
_cell.angle_gamma   90.00
#
_symmetry.space_group_name_H-M   'P 1'
#
loop_
_entity.id
_entity.type
_entity.pdbx_description
1 polymer ?
#
loop_
_entity_poly.entity_id
_entity_poly.type
_entity_poly.pdbx_seq_one_letter_code
_entity_poly.pdbx_strand_id
1 'polypeptide(L)'
;IKGTVKAVLFLSEDLHMQYTDNITSLKGIGEKTAGLFHKLNITTLYDLITFFPRDYEQFGERIPVSQAAGQEPVTLKLTLTGDYKYRKFASLGVGTITAADESGQLVITYYNAPYLKNTLKRGMSYYAHGKVRTEKNRIQMDQPKLYTEEQYQALMRFMQPKYALTKGLSAHMVSKAVSMALAGLSFAEYLPEDIRMEYQLSDIGKAYRQIHFPEDYESLILARKRLAFDELFSFF
;
A
#
# COMPACT_ATOMS: atom_id res chain seq x y z
N ILE A 1 32.67 14.89 -42.83
CA ILE A 1 32.70 15.69 -41.57
C ILE A 1 32.23 14.78 -40.48
N LYS A 2 33.19 14.33 -39.66
CA LYS A 2 32.96 13.40 -38.52
C LYS A 2 32.43 14.19 -37.32
N GLY A 3 31.23 13.92 -36.88
CA GLY A 3 30.68 14.37 -35.61
C GLY A 3 30.62 13.21 -34.63
N THR A 4 31.58 13.16 -33.72
CA THR A 4 31.69 12.16 -32.65
C THR A 4 30.61 12.45 -31.61
N VAL A 5 29.60 11.59 -31.53
CA VAL A 5 28.64 11.60 -30.42
C VAL A 5 29.34 10.99 -29.20
N LYS A 6 29.75 11.85 -28.28
CA LYS A 6 30.25 11.47 -26.98
C LYS A 6 29.07 10.90 -26.17
N ALA A 7 28.95 9.59 -26.15
CA ALA A 7 28.08 8.90 -25.19
C ALA A 7 28.62 9.18 -23.79
N VAL A 8 27.93 10.03 -23.05
CA VAL A 8 28.17 10.21 -21.62
C VAL A 8 27.57 8.98 -20.95
N LEU A 9 28.41 7.98 -20.68
CA LEU A 9 28.14 6.93 -19.73
C LEU A 9 27.99 7.61 -18.35
N PHE A 10 26.76 7.84 -17.93
CA PHE A 10 26.45 7.97 -16.51
C PHE A 10 26.68 6.58 -15.90
N LEU A 11 27.86 6.38 -15.37
CA LEU A 11 28.10 5.36 -14.35
C LEU A 11 27.19 5.76 -13.18
N SER A 12 26.03 5.12 -13.07
CA SER A 12 25.31 5.04 -11.80
C SER A 12 26.29 4.33 -10.87
N GLU A 13 26.90 5.07 -9.96
CA GLU A 13 27.44 4.49 -8.75
C GLU A 13 26.27 3.77 -8.10
N ASP A 14 26.24 2.44 -8.22
CA ASP A 14 25.33 1.59 -7.48
C ASP A 14 25.68 1.79 -6.01
N LEU A 15 24.96 2.70 -5.35
CA LEU A 15 24.95 2.85 -3.92
C LEU A 15 24.38 1.53 -3.35
N HIS A 16 25.26 0.55 -3.12
CA HIS A 16 24.92 -0.67 -2.42
C HIS A 16 24.56 -0.31 -0.98
N MET A 17 23.23 -0.27 -0.70
CA MET A 17 22.74 -0.07 0.65
C MET A 17 23.15 -1.26 1.52
N GLN A 18 23.56 -0.95 2.77
CA GLN A 18 23.92 -1.95 3.77
C GLN A 18 22.78 -2.11 4.78
N TYR A 19 22.63 -3.29 5.33
CA TYR A 19 21.60 -3.54 6.36
C TYR A 19 21.76 -2.63 7.59
N THR A 20 22.99 -2.23 7.91
CA THR A 20 23.33 -1.35 9.02
C THR A 20 23.17 0.14 8.72
N ASP A 21 22.89 0.50 7.46
CA ASP A 21 22.68 1.91 7.10
C ASP A 21 21.49 2.48 7.86
N ASN A 22 21.64 3.74 8.28
CA ASN A 22 20.54 4.45 8.92
C ASN A 22 19.38 4.66 7.94
N ILE A 23 18.15 4.67 8.44
CA ILE A 23 16.93 4.88 7.64
C ILE A 23 16.95 6.21 6.88
N THR A 24 17.71 7.20 7.33
CA THR A 24 17.89 8.49 6.64
C THR A 24 18.66 8.38 5.31
N SER A 25 19.31 7.25 5.03
CA SER A 25 19.91 6.96 3.72
C SER A 25 18.86 6.83 2.61
N LEU A 26 17.62 6.52 2.97
CA LEU A 26 16.52 6.41 2.02
C LEU A 26 16.05 7.79 1.52
N LYS A 27 15.95 7.94 0.21
CA LYS A 27 15.52 9.20 -0.41
C LYS A 27 14.16 9.67 0.11
N GLY A 28 14.12 10.87 0.67
CA GLY A 28 12.90 11.49 1.20
C GLY A 28 12.62 11.16 2.66
N ILE A 29 13.52 10.47 3.37
CA ILE A 29 13.47 10.28 4.81
C ILE A 29 14.53 11.19 5.45
N GLY A 30 14.13 12.40 5.84
CA GLY A 30 14.96 13.28 6.65
C GLY A 30 14.75 13.05 8.16
N GLU A 31 15.54 13.71 9.00
CA GLU A 31 15.56 13.56 10.47
C GLU A 31 14.17 13.60 11.11
N LYS A 32 13.30 14.52 10.67
CA LYS A 32 11.93 14.63 11.19
C LYS A 32 11.11 13.34 10.94
N THR A 33 11.26 12.76 9.76
CA THR A 33 10.55 11.52 9.38
C THR A 33 11.19 10.31 10.07
N ALA A 34 12.53 10.26 10.13
CA ALA A 34 13.28 9.24 10.86
C ALA A 34 12.87 9.19 12.33
N GLY A 35 12.65 10.34 12.98
CA GLY A 35 12.16 10.41 14.35
C GLY A 35 10.77 9.77 14.55
N LEU A 36 9.95 9.64 13.50
CA LEU A 36 8.70 8.88 13.58
C LEU A 36 8.95 7.36 13.53
N PHE A 37 9.90 6.91 12.72
CA PHE A 37 10.32 5.51 12.65
C PHE A 37 11.04 5.06 13.94
N HIS A 38 11.86 5.93 14.52
CA HIS A 38 12.52 5.63 15.81
C HIS A 38 11.53 5.34 16.94
N LYS A 39 10.33 5.93 16.93
CA LYS A 39 9.25 5.59 17.89
C LYS A 39 8.75 4.16 17.76
N LEU A 40 9.05 3.49 16.66
CA LEU A 40 8.75 2.09 16.39
C LEU A 40 10.01 1.21 16.50
N ASN A 41 11.10 1.74 17.06
CA ASN A 41 12.42 1.11 17.16
C ASN A 41 13.05 0.77 15.80
N ILE A 42 12.72 1.54 14.75
CA ILE A 42 13.26 1.38 13.41
C ILE A 42 14.32 2.45 13.21
N THR A 43 15.60 2.07 13.22
CA THR A 43 16.76 2.96 13.06
C THR A 43 17.55 2.63 11.80
N THR A 44 17.70 1.35 11.51
CA THR A 44 18.47 0.83 10.38
C THR A 44 17.57 0.29 9.26
N LEU A 45 18.17 0.03 8.09
CA LEU A 45 17.46 -0.67 7.02
C LEU A 45 17.10 -2.10 7.41
N TYR A 46 17.91 -2.75 8.25
CA TYR A 46 17.58 -4.06 8.81
C TYR A 46 16.31 -4.01 9.66
N ASP A 47 16.24 -3.06 10.60
CA ASP A 47 15.04 -2.88 11.44
C ASP A 47 13.79 -2.65 10.56
N LEU A 48 13.96 -1.91 9.46
CA LEU A 48 12.86 -1.59 8.55
C LEU A 48 12.35 -2.82 7.80
N ILE A 49 13.24 -3.64 7.23
CA ILE A 49 12.83 -4.84 6.48
C ILE A 49 12.37 -5.99 7.37
N THR A 50 12.74 -5.97 8.66
CA THR A 50 12.24 -6.91 9.68
C THR A 50 11.01 -6.40 10.42
N PHE A 51 10.57 -5.18 10.14
CA PHE A 51 9.31 -4.64 10.66
C PHE A 51 8.13 -5.19 9.85
N PHE A 52 7.78 -6.44 10.11
CA PHE A 52 6.77 -7.17 9.35
C PHE A 52 5.36 -6.60 9.53
N PRO A 53 4.53 -6.66 8.46
CA PRO A 53 3.12 -6.32 8.56
C PRO A 53 2.39 -7.21 9.58
N ARG A 54 1.46 -6.61 10.32
CA ARG A 54 0.58 -7.35 11.26
C ARG A 54 -0.53 -8.10 10.53
N ASP A 55 -0.95 -7.56 9.41
CA ASP A 55 -2.07 -8.07 8.62
C ASP A 55 -1.95 -7.57 7.17
N TYR A 56 -2.80 -8.08 6.27
CA TYR A 56 -2.84 -7.68 4.87
C TYR A 56 -4.27 -7.38 4.46
N GLU A 57 -4.43 -6.36 3.63
CA GLU A 57 -5.69 -6.03 2.98
C GLU A 57 -5.61 -6.47 1.52
N GLN A 58 -6.46 -7.40 1.13
CA GLN A 58 -6.63 -7.76 -0.26
C GLN A 58 -7.73 -6.89 -0.85
N PHE A 59 -7.40 -6.13 -1.87
CA PHE A 59 -8.42 -5.44 -2.65
C PHE A 59 -9.16 -6.49 -3.47
N GLY A 60 -10.42 -6.71 -3.14
CA GLY A 60 -11.30 -7.59 -3.90
C GLY A 60 -11.59 -7.04 -5.29
N GLU A 61 -11.97 -7.92 -6.20
CA GLU A 61 -12.48 -7.51 -7.50
C GLU A 61 -13.63 -6.49 -7.34
N ARG A 62 -13.74 -5.59 -8.31
CA ARG A 62 -14.85 -4.64 -8.33
C ARG A 62 -16.19 -5.38 -8.47
N ILE A 63 -17.16 -4.98 -7.69
CA ILE A 63 -18.54 -5.45 -7.81
C ILE A 63 -19.45 -4.31 -8.28
N PRO A 64 -20.60 -4.59 -8.91
CA PRO A 64 -21.58 -3.59 -9.24
C PRO A 64 -22.30 -3.05 -7.99
N VAL A 65 -22.78 -1.80 -8.05
CA VAL A 65 -23.52 -1.15 -6.95
C VAL A 65 -24.70 -1.98 -6.49
N SER A 66 -25.41 -2.65 -7.41
CA SER A 66 -26.57 -3.53 -7.11
C SER A 66 -26.22 -4.71 -6.19
N GLN A 67 -24.96 -5.13 -6.13
CA GLN A 67 -24.48 -6.25 -5.30
C GLN A 67 -23.74 -5.79 -4.04
N ALA A 68 -23.60 -4.48 -3.85
CA ALA A 68 -22.77 -3.94 -2.77
C ALA A 68 -23.41 -4.10 -1.37
N ALA A 69 -24.72 -4.25 -1.28
CA ALA A 69 -25.42 -4.36 -0.01
C ALA A 69 -25.05 -5.64 0.75
N GLY A 70 -24.68 -5.50 2.03
CA GLY A 70 -24.33 -6.63 2.89
C GLY A 70 -22.90 -7.19 2.72
N GLN A 71 -22.09 -6.62 1.84
CA GLN A 71 -20.67 -6.96 1.69
C GLN A 71 -19.80 -5.84 2.26
N GLU A 72 -18.75 -6.17 3.01
CA GLU A 72 -17.83 -5.21 3.60
C GLU A 72 -16.43 -5.79 3.80
N PRO A 73 -15.36 -5.07 3.39
CA PRO A 73 -15.38 -3.89 2.51
C PRO A 73 -15.59 -4.27 1.05
N VAL A 74 -16.08 -3.33 0.23
CA VAL A 74 -16.28 -3.51 -1.22
C VAL A 74 -15.48 -2.53 -2.03
N THR A 75 -15.19 -2.89 -3.28
CA THR A 75 -14.63 -1.98 -4.29
C THR A 75 -15.65 -1.79 -5.41
N LEU A 76 -15.99 -0.54 -5.69
CA LEU A 76 -16.96 -0.15 -6.72
C LEU A 76 -16.28 0.76 -7.74
N LYS A 77 -16.46 0.52 -9.05
CA LYS A 77 -16.06 1.48 -10.08
C LYS A 77 -17.22 2.44 -10.31
N LEU A 78 -17.06 3.70 -9.96
CA LEU A 78 -18.12 4.70 -9.93
C LEU A 78 -17.77 5.91 -10.79
N THR A 79 -18.76 6.46 -11.48
CA THR A 79 -18.68 7.79 -12.10
C THR A 79 -19.45 8.78 -11.24
N LEU A 80 -18.83 9.93 -10.93
CA LEU A 80 -19.46 11.00 -10.17
C LEU A 80 -20.56 11.66 -11.02
N THR A 81 -21.82 11.59 -10.57
CA THR A 81 -22.99 12.08 -11.33
C THR A 81 -23.45 13.47 -10.89
N GLY A 82 -23.00 13.94 -9.74
CA GLY A 82 -23.32 15.25 -9.19
C GLY A 82 -22.09 16.05 -8.76
N ASP A 83 -22.32 17.25 -8.28
CA ASP A 83 -21.30 18.10 -7.69
C ASP A 83 -21.13 17.79 -6.20
N TYR A 84 -19.92 17.98 -5.68
CA TYR A 84 -19.66 17.85 -4.25
C TYR A 84 -20.30 18.98 -3.47
N LYS A 85 -21.28 18.64 -2.62
CA LYS A 85 -22.03 19.58 -1.78
C LYS A 85 -21.50 19.49 -0.35
N TYR A 86 -20.96 20.58 0.18
CA TYR A 86 -20.44 20.65 1.54
C TYR A 86 -21.28 21.60 2.39
N ARG A 87 -21.68 21.13 3.57
CA ARG A 87 -22.41 21.93 4.57
C ARG A 87 -21.75 21.75 5.94
N LYS A 88 -21.69 22.82 6.71
CA LYS A 88 -21.16 22.81 8.08
C LYS A 88 -22.31 22.92 9.07
N PHE A 89 -22.36 21.99 10.00
CA PHE A 89 -23.33 21.93 11.10
C PHE A 89 -22.57 22.01 12.42
N ALA A 90 -22.60 23.16 13.09
CA ALA A 90 -21.82 23.42 14.30
C ALA A 90 -20.34 23.03 14.11
N SER A 91 -19.87 21.97 14.76
CA SER A 91 -18.48 21.50 14.68
C SER A 91 -18.23 20.45 13.57
N LEU A 92 -19.31 19.90 12.96
CA LEU A 92 -19.20 18.83 11.96
C LEU A 92 -19.48 19.37 10.55
N GLY A 93 -18.51 19.22 9.67
CA GLY A 93 -18.71 19.45 8.24
C GLY A 93 -19.08 18.16 7.52
N VAL A 94 -20.15 18.17 6.73
CA VAL A 94 -20.62 17.04 5.94
C VAL A 94 -20.57 17.37 4.47
N GLY A 95 -19.82 16.59 3.72
CA GLY A 95 -19.74 16.68 2.26
C GLY A 95 -20.38 15.47 1.63
N THR A 96 -21.20 15.66 0.61
CA THR A 96 -21.87 14.58 -0.11
C THR A 96 -21.69 14.73 -1.61
N ILE A 97 -21.55 13.61 -2.30
CA ILE A 97 -21.54 13.54 -3.77
C ILE A 97 -22.28 12.30 -4.22
N THR A 98 -23.03 12.41 -5.30
CA THR A 98 -23.69 11.27 -5.93
C THR A 98 -22.78 10.62 -6.95
N ALA A 99 -22.78 9.30 -6.97
CA ALA A 99 -22.01 8.49 -7.91
C ALA A 99 -22.84 7.30 -8.37
N ALA A 100 -22.54 6.78 -9.54
CA ALA A 100 -23.27 5.66 -10.13
C ALA A 100 -22.34 4.78 -10.96
N ASP A 101 -22.78 3.54 -11.17
CA ASP A 101 -22.36 2.67 -12.25
C ASP A 101 -23.56 2.30 -13.13
N GLU A 102 -23.42 1.35 -14.02
CA GLU A 102 -24.50 0.87 -14.89
C GLU A 102 -25.64 0.16 -14.12
N SER A 103 -25.37 -0.31 -12.90
CA SER A 103 -26.26 -1.14 -12.08
C SER A 103 -27.04 -0.36 -11.03
N GLY A 104 -26.58 0.83 -10.66
CA GLY A 104 -27.22 1.58 -9.60
C GLY A 104 -26.51 2.90 -9.26
N GLN A 105 -27.13 3.62 -8.31
CA GLN A 105 -26.65 4.90 -7.81
C GLN A 105 -26.45 4.83 -6.29
N LEU A 106 -25.45 5.56 -5.79
CA LEU A 106 -25.20 5.71 -4.36
C LEU A 106 -24.77 7.14 -4.00
N VAL A 107 -24.76 7.41 -2.70
CA VAL A 107 -24.26 8.67 -2.15
C VAL A 107 -22.94 8.39 -1.40
N ILE A 108 -21.91 9.14 -1.71
CA ILE A 108 -20.65 9.13 -0.98
C ILE A 108 -20.66 10.30 -0.01
N THR A 109 -20.32 10.02 1.26
CA THR A 109 -20.27 11.02 2.34
C THR A 109 -18.86 11.14 2.89
N TYR A 110 -18.40 12.38 3.05
CA TYR A 110 -17.15 12.73 3.71
C TYR A 110 -17.37 13.67 4.87
N TYR A 111 -16.65 13.49 5.95
CA TYR A 111 -16.71 14.38 7.11
C TYR A 111 -15.48 15.28 7.16
N ASN A 112 -15.70 16.57 7.47
CA ASN A 112 -14.66 17.59 7.61
C ASN A 112 -13.67 17.70 6.43
N ALA A 113 -14.17 17.48 5.20
CA ALA A 113 -13.37 17.46 3.97
C ALA A 113 -13.82 18.53 2.94
N PRO A 114 -13.78 19.84 3.26
CA PRO A 114 -14.21 20.89 2.34
C PRO A 114 -13.33 20.96 1.08
N TYR A 115 -12.06 20.56 1.17
CA TYR A 115 -11.09 20.57 0.07
C TYR A 115 -11.49 19.67 -1.09
N LEU A 116 -12.28 18.62 -0.86
CA LEU A 116 -12.75 17.71 -1.90
C LEU A 116 -13.65 18.39 -2.95
N LYS A 117 -14.22 19.55 -2.63
CA LYS A 117 -14.98 20.38 -3.59
C LYS A 117 -14.13 20.77 -4.81
N ASN A 118 -12.84 20.95 -4.61
CA ASN A 118 -11.92 21.32 -5.68
C ASN A 118 -11.39 20.11 -6.45
N THR A 119 -11.40 18.93 -5.84
CA THR A 119 -10.82 17.70 -6.38
C THR A 119 -11.88 16.84 -7.09
N LEU A 120 -13.03 16.64 -6.45
CA LEU A 120 -14.09 15.78 -6.99
C LEU A 120 -15.01 16.57 -7.91
N LYS A 121 -15.00 16.21 -9.20
CA LYS A 121 -15.81 16.87 -10.21
C LYS A 121 -16.76 15.87 -10.87
N ARG A 122 -17.92 16.33 -11.24
CA ARG A 122 -18.88 15.55 -12.03
C ARG A 122 -18.24 15.02 -13.30
N GLY A 123 -18.55 13.77 -13.65
CA GLY A 123 -18.00 13.05 -14.80
C GLY A 123 -16.67 12.33 -14.55
N MET A 124 -16.01 12.57 -13.43
CA MET A 124 -14.80 11.80 -13.07
C MET A 124 -15.16 10.40 -12.59
N SER A 125 -14.34 9.43 -12.96
CA SER A 125 -14.50 8.03 -12.54
C SER A 125 -13.42 7.63 -11.54
N TYR A 126 -13.81 6.86 -10.53
CA TYR A 126 -12.94 6.38 -9.47
C TYR A 126 -13.31 4.95 -9.07
N TYR A 127 -12.34 4.23 -8.52
CA TYR A 127 -12.58 3.04 -7.73
C TYR A 127 -12.74 3.46 -6.27
N ALA A 128 -13.95 3.29 -5.74
CA ALA A 128 -14.29 3.60 -4.36
C ALA A 128 -14.22 2.33 -3.52
N HIS A 129 -13.32 2.32 -2.53
CA HIS A 129 -13.15 1.17 -1.62
C HIS A 129 -13.54 1.55 -0.21
N GLY A 130 -14.41 0.77 0.41
CA GLY A 130 -14.86 1.02 1.77
C GLY A 130 -16.13 0.28 2.13
N LYS A 131 -16.72 0.71 3.26
CA LYS A 131 -17.95 0.16 3.79
C LYS A 131 -19.16 0.76 3.12
N VAL A 132 -20.15 -0.08 2.83
CA VAL A 132 -21.43 0.29 2.27
C VAL A 132 -22.51 0.16 3.33
N ARG A 133 -23.37 1.16 3.43
CA ARG A 133 -24.59 1.10 4.25
C ARG A 133 -25.82 1.24 3.38
N THR A 134 -26.87 0.57 3.77
CA THR A 134 -28.20 0.73 3.15
C THR A 134 -29.10 1.43 4.15
N GLU A 135 -29.54 2.65 3.84
CA GLU A 135 -30.48 3.40 4.65
C GLU A 135 -31.67 3.83 3.80
N LYS A 136 -32.89 3.50 4.26
CA LYS A 136 -34.15 3.84 3.53
C LYS A 136 -34.12 3.48 2.04
N ASN A 137 -33.62 2.28 1.76
CA ASN A 137 -33.47 1.75 0.39
C ASN A 137 -32.48 2.53 -0.50
N ARG A 138 -31.55 3.29 0.12
CA ARG A 138 -30.47 4.01 -0.57
C ARG A 138 -29.13 3.45 -0.14
N ILE A 139 -28.29 3.19 -1.12
CA ILE A 139 -26.91 2.74 -0.88
C ILE A 139 -26.05 3.98 -0.59
N GLN A 140 -25.23 3.92 0.44
CA GLN A 140 -24.32 4.98 0.86
C GLN A 140 -22.95 4.41 1.19
N MET A 141 -21.91 5.16 0.88
CA MET A 141 -20.55 4.89 1.32
C MET A 141 -20.03 6.05 2.18
N ASP A 142 -19.52 5.73 3.37
CA ASP A 142 -18.93 6.74 4.25
C ASP A 142 -17.41 6.71 4.16
N GLN A 143 -16.84 7.86 3.83
CA GLN A 143 -15.40 8.10 3.74
C GLN A 143 -14.63 7.01 2.96
N PRO A 144 -15.12 6.57 1.77
CA PRO A 144 -14.37 5.60 0.99
C PRO A 144 -13.02 6.17 0.55
N LYS A 145 -12.04 5.29 0.40
CA LYS A 145 -10.83 5.63 -0.33
C LYS A 145 -11.15 5.64 -1.82
N LEU A 146 -10.77 6.71 -2.50
CA LEU A 146 -10.96 6.85 -3.95
C LEU A 146 -9.61 6.67 -4.65
N TYR A 147 -9.59 5.83 -5.67
CA TYR A 147 -8.42 5.51 -6.46
C TYR A 147 -8.71 5.78 -7.95
N THR A 148 -7.71 6.29 -8.67
CA THR A 148 -7.74 6.29 -10.14
C THR A 148 -7.61 4.86 -10.67
N GLU A 149 -7.87 4.65 -11.96
CA GLU A 149 -7.65 3.35 -12.63
C GLU A 149 -6.22 2.83 -12.39
N GLU A 150 -5.22 3.68 -12.59
CA GLU A 150 -3.82 3.31 -12.44
C GLU A 150 -3.47 2.93 -10.99
N GLN A 151 -3.98 3.70 -10.03
CA GLN A 151 -3.79 3.41 -8.60
C GLN A 151 -4.45 2.10 -8.21
N TYR A 152 -5.67 1.84 -8.68
CA TYR A 152 -6.38 0.60 -8.40
C TYR A 152 -5.65 -0.61 -8.99
N GLN A 153 -5.21 -0.53 -10.23
CA GLN A 153 -4.44 -1.60 -10.87
C GLN A 153 -3.13 -1.89 -10.13
N ALA A 154 -2.47 -0.86 -9.61
CA ALA A 154 -1.27 -1.04 -8.79
C ALA A 154 -1.58 -1.75 -7.46
N LEU A 155 -2.73 -1.44 -6.83
CA LEU A 155 -3.17 -2.07 -5.58
C LEU A 155 -3.60 -3.54 -5.77
N MET A 156 -4.15 -3.87 -6.95
CA MET A 156 -4.58 -5.24 -7.26
C MET A 156 -3.41 -6.21 -7.49
N ARG A 157 -2.21 -5.69 -7.74
CA ARG A 157 -1.03 -6.53 -8.01
C ARG A 157 -0.52 -7.26 -6.78
N PHE A 158 -0.73 -6.68 -5.59
CA PHE A 158 -0.17 -7.19 -4.34
C PHE A 158 -1.18 -7.01 -3.21
N MET A 159 -1.14 -7.94 -2.26
CA MET A 159 -1.83 -7.74 -0.98
C MET A 159 -1.20 -6.54 -0.25
N GLN A 160 -2.03 -5.64 0.24
CA GLN A 160 -1.57 -4.39 0.85
C GLN A 160 -1.20 -4.61 2.32
N PRO A 161 0.04 -4.35 2.74
CA PRO A 161 0.48 -4.60 4.09
C PRO A 161 -0.13 -3.61 5.09
N LYS A 162 -0.59 -4.12 6.23
CA LYS A 162 -1.02 -3.32 7.39
C LYS A 162 0.06 -3.32 8.47
N TYR A 163 0.79 -2.22 8.59
CA TYR A 163 1.83 -2.06 9.60
C TYR A 163 1.27 -1.51 10.92
N ALA A 164 1.99 -1.77 12.02
CA ALA A 164 1.81 -0.97 13.22
C ALA A 164 2.25 0.47 12.96
N LEU A 165 1.41 1.44 13.30
CA LEU A 165 1.67 2.84 13.03
C LEU A 165 1.74 3.66 14.31
N THR A 166 2.46 4.76 14.27
CA THR A 166 2.49 5.80 15.30
C THR A 166 1.92 7.11 14.76
N LYS A 167 1.54 8.02 15.66
CA LYS A 167 1.00 9.34 15.25
C LYS A 167 1.98 10.08 14.34
N GLY A 168 1.51 10.44 13.16
CA GLY A 168 2.29 11.15 12.13
C GLY A 168 2.95 10.25 11.08
N LEU A 169 3.01 8.93 11.28
CA LEU A 169 3.53 7.95 10.32
C LEU A 169 2.36 7.26 9.61
N SER A 170 2.27 7.35 8.29
CA SER A 170 1.23 6.69 7.50
C SER A 170 1.71 5.34 6.95
N ALA A 171 0.75 4.43 6.67
CA ALA A 171 1.05 3.14 6.04
C ALA A 171 1.79 3.32 4.70
N HIS A 172 1.40 4.33 3.91
CA HIS A 172 2.07 4.65 2.65
C HIS A 172 3.55 5.04 2.85
N MET A 173 3.88 5.80 3.91
CA MET A 173 5.26 6.17 4.20
C MET A 173 6.10 4.93 4.56
N VAL A 174 5.55 4.01 5.36
CA VAL A 174 6.23 2.76 5.71
C VAL A 174 6.41 1.88 4.48
N SER A 175 5.35 1.62 3.72
CA SER A 175 5.41 0.80 2.50
C SER A 175 6.42 1.35 1.48
N LYS A 176 6.44 2.68 1.29
CA LYS A 176 7.41 3.33 0.39
C LYS A 176 8.84 3.15 0.88
N ALA A 177 9.09 3.34 2.18
CA ALA A 177 10.42 3.15 2.77
C ALA A 177 10.90 1.71 2.62
N VAL A 178 10.04 0.72 2.96
CA VAL A 178 10.33 -0.71 2.79
C VAL A 178 10.63 -1.05 1.33
N SER A 179 9.80 -0.55 0.39
CA SER A 179 10.02 -0.79 -1.04
C SER A 179 11.38 -0.26 -1.52
N MET A 180 11.79 0.93 -1.05
CA MET A 180 13.10 1.50 -1.38
C MET A 180 14.26 0.69 -0.77
N ALA A 181 14.12 0.25 0.48
CA ALA A 181 15.12 -0.58 1.15
C ALA A 181 15.27 -1.94 0.44
N LEU A 182 14.16 -2.61 0.11
CA LEU A 182 14.18 -3.89 -0.61
C LEU A 182 14.75 -3.78 -2.03
N ALA A 183 14.65 -2.62 -2.66
CA ALA A 183 15.24 -2.37 -3.99
C ALA A 183 16.74 -2.07 -3.92
N GLY A 184 17.22 -1.46 -2.83
CA GLY A 184 18.63 -1.08 -2.67
C GLY A 184 19.49 -2.12 -1.95
N LEU A 185 18.90 -3.04 -1.18
CA LEU A 185 19.61 -4.09 -0.47
C LEU A 185 19.87 -5.32 -1.35
N SER A 186 21.05 -5.90 -1.21
CA SER A 186 21.41 -7.18 -1.80
C SER A 186 21.19 -8.30 -0.78
N PHE A 187 20.47 -9.34 -1.17
CA PHE A 187 20.15 -10.49 -0.34
C PHE A 187 20.98 -11.69 -0.80
N ALA A 188 22.06 -11.99 -0.06
CA ALA A 188 22.84 -13.20 -0.30
C ALA A 188 22.14 -14.42 0.32
N GLU A 189 21.84 -15.42 -0.49
CA GLU A 189 21.32 -16.69 0.01
C GLU A 189 22.43 -17.45 0.75
N TYR A 190 22.15 -17.87 1.97
CA TYR A 190 23.11 -18.55 2.84
C TYR A 190 22.72 -20.00 3.17
N LEU A 191 21.45 -20.38 2.93
CA LEU A 191 21.05 -21.77 3.10
C LEU A 191 21.47 -22.58 1.88
N PRO A 192 22.09 -23.77 2.08
CA PRO A 192 22.37 -24.72 1.03
C PRO A 192 21.12 -25.09 0.22
N GLU A 193 21.32 -25.36 -1.06
CA GLU A 193 20.20 -25.65 -1.97
C GLU A 193 19.43 -26.91 -1.59
N ASP A 194 20.13 -27.96 -1.16
CA ASP A 194 19.57 -29.22 -0.68
C ASP A 194 18.61 -29.00 0.50
N ILE A 195 19.01 -28.18 1.49
CA ILE A 195 18.14 -27.81 2.61
C ILE A 195 16.90 -27.03 2.11
N ARG A 196 17.12 -26.06 1.21
CA ARG A 196 15.99 -25.30 0.68
C ARG A 196 14.99 -26.17 -0.10
N MET A 197 15.49 -27.15 -0.84
CA MET A 197 14.66 -28.08 -1.57
C MET A 197 13.92 -29.05 -0.64
N GLU A 198 14.63 -29.65 0.33
CA GLU A 198 14.05 -30.60 1.29
C GLU A 198 12.89 -29.96 2.08
N TYR A 199 13.11 -28.76 2.57
CA TYR A 199 12.11 -28.04 3.37
C TYR A 199 11.19 -27.12 2.54
N GLN A 200 11.32 -27.10 1.22
CA GLN A 200 10.54 -26.24 0.31
C GLN A 200 10.57 -24.77 0.75
N LEU A 201 11.78 -24.24 0.96
CA LEU A 201 12.00 -22.87 1.39
C LEU A 201 12.29 -21.94 0.19
N SER A 202 11.66 -20.78 0.16
CA SER A 202 11.97 -19.76 -0.84
C SER A 202 13.35 -19.13 -0.61
N ASP A 203 13.90 -18.52 -1.65
CA ASP A 203 15.07 -17.64 -1.54
C ASP A 203 14.83 -16.52 -0.53
N ILE A 204 15.88 -16.15 0.23
CA ILE A 204 15.76 -15.14 1.31
C ILE A 204 15.31 -13.78 0.80
N GLY A 205 15.82 -13.32 -0.34
CA GLY A 205 15.43 -12.05 -0.93
C GLY A 205 13.98 -12.08 -1.44
N LYS A 206 13.53 -13.24 -1.96
CA LYS A 206 12.12 -13.46 -2.31
C LYS A 206 11.25 -13.45 -1.06
N ALA A 207 11.67 -14.09 0.03
CA ALA A 207 10.94 -14.11 1.28
C ALA A 207 10.72 -12.71 1.86
N TYR A 208 11.76 -11.86 1.91
CA TYR A 208 11.63 -10.47 2.36
C TYR A 208 10.72 -9.65 1.45
N ARG A 209 10.75 -9.84 0.14
CA ARG A 209 9.82 -9.16 -0.77
C ARG A 209 8.39 -9.60 -0.55
N GLN A 210 8.15 -10.90 -0.47
CA GLN A 210 6.80 -11.47 -0.36
C GLN A 210 6.18 -11.32 1.05
N ILE A 211 6.96 -11.15 2.11
CA ILE A 211 6.41 -10.84 3.43
C ILE A 211 5.88 -9.40 3.49
N HIS A 212 6.42 -8.47 2.71
CA HIS A 212 5.97 -7.09 2.67
C HIS A 212 4.95 -6.81 1.57
N PHE A 213 5.11 -7.43 0.40
CA PHE A 213 4.29 -7.20 -0.79
C PHE A 213 3.97 -8.55 -1.44
N PRO A 214 3.15 -9.40 -0.79
CA PRO A 214 2.81 -10.70 -1.35
C PRO A 214 1.91 -10.56 -2.57
N GLU A 215 2.22 -11.30 -3.62
CA GLU A 215 1.40 -11.36 -4.83
C GLU A 215 0.06 -12.05 -4.54
N ASP A 216 0.12 -13.09 -3.70
CA ASP A 216 -1.02 -13.89 -3.30
C ASP A 216 -0.81 -14.50 -1.89
N TYR A 217 -1.79 -15.24 -1.43
CA TYR A 217 -1.75 -15.88 -0.11
C TYR A 217 -0.71 -17.02 -0.05
N GLU A 218 -0.48 -17.73 -1.13
CA GLU A 218 0.51 -18.81 -1.21
C GLU A 218 1.93 -18.25 -1.07
N SER A 219 2.25 -17.20 -1.81
CA SER A 219 3.54 -16.47 -1.70
C SER A 219 3.78 -15.95 -0.29
N LEU A 220 2.73 -15.48 0.39
CA LEU A 220 2.81 -15.05 1.79
C LEU A 220 3.15 -16.20 2.74
N ILE A 221 2.51 -17.36 2.55
CA ILE A 221 2.78 -18.56 3.37
C ILE A 221 4.23 -19.01 3.19
N LEU A 222 4.72 -19.07 1.95
CA LEU A 222 6.09 -19.47 1.65
C LEU A 222 7.11 -18.49 2.24
N ALA A 223 6.83 -17.19 2.20
CA ALA A 223 7.67 -16.18 2.83
C ALA A 223 7.71 -16.35 4.35
N ARG A 224 6.56 -16.53 5.00
CA ARG A 224 6.48 -16.79 6.45
C ARG A 224 7.23 -18.06 6.84
N LYS A 225 7.07 -19.13 6.06
CA LYS A 225 7.76 -20.41 6.29
C LYS A 225 9.27 -20.23 6.28
N ARG A 226 9.81 -19.51 5.27
CA ARG A 226 11.24 -19.22 5.17
C ARG A 226 11.73 -18.40 6.36
N LEU A 227 11.10 -17.28 6.67
CA LEU A 227 11.55 -16.41 7.75
C LEU A 227 11.43 -17.06 9.13
N ALA A 228 10.40 -17.88 9.37
CA ALA A 228 10.28 -18.66 10.60
C ALA A 228 11.38 -19.74 10.70
N PHE A 229 11.73 -20.39 9.57
CA PHE A 229 12.85 -21.32 9.54
C PHE A 229 14.17 -20.63 9.90
N ASP A 230 14.43 -19.46 9.33
CA ASP A 230 15.65 -18.70 9.60
C ASP A 230 15.73 -18.25 11.07
N GLU A 231 14.61 -17.81 11.65
CA GLU A 231 14.54 -17.45 13.07
C GLU A 231 14.88 -18.64 13.97
N LEU A 232 14.27 -19.80 13.73
CA LEU A 232 14.55 -21.03 14.49
C LEU A 232 16.01 -21.51 14.29
N PHE A 233 16.50 -21.47 13.05
CA PHE A 233 17.85 -21.90 12.73
C PHE A 233 18.93 -21.03 13.38
N SER A 234 18.65 -19.75 13.65
CA SER A 234 19.58 -18.84 14.32
C SER A 234 19.74 -19.11 15.82
N PHE A 235 18.89 -19.96 16.43
CA PHE A 235 18.99 -20.35 17.83
C PHE A 235 19.89 -21.60 18.07
N PHE A 236 20.32 -22.26 16.99
CA PHE A 236 21.20 -23.45 17.06
C PHE A 236 22.58 -23.14 16.50
#